data_3bf4ca20abec65a718eeba0789db6ece
#
_entry.id   3bf4ca20abec65a718eeba0789db6ece
#
_cell.length_a   1.000
_cell.length_b   1.000
_cell.length_c   1.000
_cell.angle_alpha   90.00
_cell.angle_beta   90.00
_cell.angle_gamma   90.00
#
_symmetry.space_group_name_H-M   'P 1'
#
loop_
_entity.id
_entity.type
_entity.pdbx_description
1 polymer ?
#
loop_
_entity_poly.entity_id
_entity_poly.type
_entity_poly.pdbx_seq_one_letter_code
_entity_poly.pdbx_strand_id
1 'polypeptide(L)'
;MIIEILKSKLHRVRVTQAELNYVGSITIDEDLIDAANIIPNEKVQIVNNNNGARFETYVIRGERGTGTICLNGATARLAQVGDIVIIMSYAYMEAEEARKYEPILIFPDANNKLIK
;
A
#
# COMPACT_ATOMS: atom_id res chain seq x y z
N MET A 1 -24.81 -3.91 11.81
CA MET A 1 -24.48 -3.20 10.56
C MET A 1 -23.02 -3.40 10.24
N ILE A 2 -22.72 -3.90 9.06
CA ILE A 2 -21.35 -4.10 8.58
C ILE A 2 -20.88 -2.80 7.93
N ILE A 3 -19.71 -2.31 8.32
CA ILE A 3 -19.13 -1.13 7.72
C ILE A 3 -17.74 -1.44 7.20
N GLU A 4 -17.26 -0.65 6.25
CA GLU A 4 -15.91 -0.71 5.75
C GLU A 4 -15.05 0.29 6.52
N ILE A 5 -13.92 -0.15 7.05
CA ILE A 5 -13.09 0.66 7.91
C ILE A 5 -11.62 0.50 7.54
N LEU A 6 -10.83 1.51 7.77
CA LEU A 6 -9.40 1.46 7.54
C LEU A 6 -8.77 0.39 8.41
N LYS A 7 -8.16 -0.63 7.79
CA LYS A 7 -7.48 -1.71 8.49
C LYS A 7 -6.04 -1.32 8.78
N SER A 8 -5.33 -0.83 7.76
CA SER A 8 -3.92 -0.46 7.89
C SER A 8 -3.52 0.54 6.82
N LYS A 9 -2.37 1.17 7.04
CA LYS A 9 -1.85 2.17 6.12
C LYS A 9 -0.33 2.15 6.14
N LEU A 10 0.26 2.15 4.94
CA LEU A 10 1.68 2.44 4.74
C LEU A 10 1.75 3.91 4.35
N HIS A 11 2.20 4.76 5.26
CA HIS A 11 2.11 6.19 5.10
C HIS A 11 3.37 6.76 4.46
N ARG A 12 3.21 7.35 3.26
CA ARG A 12 4.26 8.10 2.56
C ARG A 12 5.48 7.26 2.20
N VAL A 13 5.22 6.14 1.51
CA VAL A 13 6.30 5.36 0.90
C VAL A 13 6.66 5.95 -0.46
N ARG A 14 7.86 5.65 -0.93
CA ARG A 14 8.39 6.17 -2.19
C ARG A 14 8.32 5.12 -3.28
N VAL A 15 7.79 5.49 -4.44
CA VAL A 15 7.75 4.60 -5.61
C VAL A 15 9.18 4.37 -6.09
N THR A 16 9.58 3.10 -6.18
CA THR A 16 10.91 2.72 -6.62
C THR A 16 10.97 2.31 -8.08
N GLN A 17 9.86 1.79 -8.63
CA GLN A 17 9.79 1.32 -10.01
C GLN A 17 8.37 1.50 -10.54
N ALA A 18 8.26 1.59 -11.87
CA ALA A 18 6.97 1.66 -12.58
C ALA A 18 7.10 0.86 -13.87
N GLU A 19 6.41 -0.28 -13.95
CA GLU A 19 6.54 -1.25 -15.06
C GLU A 19 5.23 -1.33 -15.84
N LEU A 20 5.10 -0.51 -16.88
CA LEU A 20 3.87 -0.41 -17.68
C LEU A 20 3.47 -1.74 -18.33
N ASN A 21 4.44 -2.49 -18.82
CA ASN A 21 4.19 -3.71 -19.59
C ASN A 21 4.19 -4.97 -18.74
N TYR A 22 3.69 -4.88 -17.52
CA TYR A 22 3.59 -5.99 -16.59
C TYR A 22 2.14 -6.15 -16.13
N VAL A 23 1.83 -7.28 -15.50
CA VAL A 23 0.48 -7.53 -14.97
C VAL A 23 0.14 -6.48 -13.92
N GLY A 24 -1.05 -5.86 -14.05
CA GLY A 24 -1.47 -4.78 -13.17
C GLY A 24 -1.51 -5.17 -11.70
N SER A 25 -0.73 -4.47 -10.87
CA SER A 25 -0.60 -4.76 -9.45
C SER A 25 0.33 -3.74 -8.80
N ILE A 26 0.52 -3.85 -7.49
CA ILE A 26 1.60 -3.14 -6.80
C ILE A 26 2.47 -4.16 -6.08
N THR A 27 3.77 -4.14 -6.39
CA THR A 27 4.74 -4.98 -5.69
C THR A 27 5.26 -4.22 -4.49
N ILE A 28 5.12 -4.80 -3.30
CA ILE A 28 5.50 -4.16 -2.04
C ILE A 28 6.46 -5.07 -1.29
N ASP A 29 7.56 -4.52 -0.80
CA ASP A 29 8.52 -5.22 0.08
C ASP A 29 7.76 -6.02 1.15
N GLU A 30 8.11 -7.29 1.28
CA GLU A 30 7.42 -8.20 2.21
C GLU A 30 7.47 -7.72 3.66
N ASP A 31 8.54 -7.05 4.07
CA ASP A 31 8.62 -6.48 5.42
C ASP A 31 7.50 -5.46 5.68
N LEU A 32 7.18 -4.67 4.66
CA LEU A 32 6.15 -3.64 4.78
C LEU A 32 4.75 -4.26 4.85
N ILE A 33 4.45 -5.25 3.99
CA ILE A 33 3.12 -5.87 4.02
C ILE A 33 2.90 -6.69 5.29
N ASP A 34 3.96 -7.33 5.80
CA ASP A 34 3.86 -8.04 7.08
C ASP A 34 3.55 -7.06 8.21
N ALA A 35 4.26 -5.92 8.26
CA ALA A 35 4.05 -4.92 9.30
C ALA A 35 2.63 -4.34 9.24
N ALA A 36 2.07 -4.17 8.05
CA ALA A 36 0.74 -3.61 7.86
C ALA A 36 -0.37 -4.67 7.89
N ASN A 37 -0.03 -5.92 8.10
CA ASN A 37 -0.97 -7.05 8.08
C ASN A 37 -1.74 -7.11 6.76
N ILE A 38 -1.02 -6.91 5.66
CA ILE A 38 -1.54 -7.05 4.30
C ILE A 38 -0.98 -8.35 3.73
N ILE A 39 -1.79 -9.06 2.97
CA ILE A 39 -1.36 -10.32 2.34
C ILE A 39 -1.33 -10.17 0.82
N PRO A 40 -0.56 -11.01 0.12
CA PRO A 40 -0.59 -11.01 -1.36
C PRO A 40 -2.01 -11.21 -1.87
N ASN A 41 -2.32 -10.54 -2.97
CA ASN A 41 -3.63 -10.53 -3.64
C ASN A 41 -4.69 -9.69 -2.93
N GLU A 42 -4.37 -9.10 -1.80
CA GLU A 42 -5.30 -8.20 -1.11
C GLU A 42 -5.45 -6.90 -1.90
N LYS A 43 -6.68 -6.41 -2.03
CA LYS A 43 -6.95 -5.12 -2.68
C LYS A 43 -6.50 -3.99 -1.76
N VAL A 44 -5.83 -2.99 -2.34
CA VAL A 44 -5.42 -1.78 -1.63
C VAL A 44 -5.81 -0.56 -2.42
N GLN A 45 -6.01 0.55 -1.73
CA GLN A 45 -6.21 1.85 -2.33
C GLN A 45 -4.93 2.65 -2.19
N ILE A 46 -4.53 3.32 -3.27
CA ILE A 46 -3.29 4.09 -3.32
C ILE A 46 -3.64 5.53 -3.63
N VAL A 47 -3.07 6.46 -2.86
CA VAL A 47 -3.16 7.89 -3.18
C VAL A 47 -1.75 8.41 -3.41
N ASN A 48 -1.59 9.19 -4.49
CA ASN A 48 -0.30 9.77 -4.86
C ASN A 48 -0.25 11.22 -4.39
N ASN A 49 0.63 11.51 -3.47
CA ASN A 49 0.75 12.86 -2.90
C ASN A 49 1.26 13.88 -3.90
N ASN A 50 1.95 13.43 -4.95
CA ASN A 50 2.56 14.36 -5.91
C ASN A 50 1.61 14.83 -7.00
N ASN A 51 0.63 14.00 -7.38
CA ASN A 51 -0.30 14.36 -8.46
C ASN A 51 -1.78 14.26 -8.08
N GLY A 52 -2.08 13.80 -6.85
CA GLY A 52 -3.46 13.69 -6.37
C GLY A 52 -4.23 12.49 -6.91
N ALA A 53 -3.60 11.60 -7.67
CA ALA A 53 -4.27 10.42 -8.19
C ALA A 53 -4.67 9.47 -7.05
N ARG A 54 -5.84 8.84 -7.21
CA ARG A 54 -6.36 7.85 -6.28
C ARG A 54 -6.83 6.65 -7.09
N PHE A 55 -6.30 5.48 -6.79
CA PHE A 55 -6.61 4.27 -7.58
C PHE A 55 -6.52 3.04 -6.70
N GLU A 56 -7.06 1.93 -7.22
CA GLU A 56 -7.09 0.65 -6.53
C GLU A 56 -6.38 -0.40 -7.36
N THR A 57 -5.71 -1.32 -6.68
CA THR A 57 -5.07 -2.47 -7.29
C THR A 57 -4.90 -3.55 -6.23
N TYR A 58 -4.16 -4.61 -6.52
CA TYR A 58 -3.89 -5.67 -5.56
C TYR A 58 -2.39 -5.84 -5.36
N VAL A 59 -2.03 -6.46 -4.25
CA VAL A 59 -0.65 -6.54 -3.77
C VAL A 59 0.03 -7.79 -4.29
N ILE A 60 1.28 -7.63 -4.76
CA ILE A 60 2.21 -8.73 -5.03
C ILE A 60 3.37 -8.59 -4.04
N ARG A 61 3.82 -9.73 -3.52
CA ARG A 61 4.95 -9.76 -2.58
C ARG A 61 6.25 -9.36 -3.28
N GLY A 62 6.92 -8.36 -2.76
CA GLY A 62 8.25 -7.96 -3.18
C GLY A 62 9.32 -8.60 -2.29
N GLU A 63 10.56 -8.64 -2.79
CA GLU A 63 11.67 -9.21 -2.05
C GLU A 63 11.88 -8.47 -0.73
N ARG A 64 12.00 -9.24 0.35
CA ARG A 64 12.13 -8.74 1.72
C ARG A 64 13.39 -7.89 1.87
N GLY A 65 13.23 -6.72 2.47
CA GLY A 65 14.35 -5.84 2.79
C GLY A 65 14.84 -4.96 1.66
N THR A 66 14.17 -4.98 0.49
CA THR A 66 14.60 -4.17 -0.67
C THR A 66 14.03 -2.76 -0.69
N GLY A 67 12.98 -2.51 0.07
CA GLY A 67 12.27 -1.22 0.02
C GLY A 67 11.44 -1.07 -1.25
N THR A 68 11.16 -2.15 -1.97
CA THR A 68 10.49 -2.11 -3.26
C THR A 68 9.04 -1.63 -3.13
N ILE A 69 8.70 -0.63 -3.92
CA ILE A 69 7.32 -0.19 -4.18
C ILE A 69 7.25 -0.01 -5.69
N CYS A 70 6.72 -1.02 -6.38
CA CYS A 70 6.67 -1.03 -7.84
C CYS A 70 5.23 -1.05 -8.33
N LEU A 71 4.86 -0.06 -9.14
CA LEU A 71 3.55 -0.01 -9.77
C LEU A 71 3.62 -0.70 -11.13
N ASN A 72 2.78 -1.71 -11.31
CA ASN A 72 2.78 -2.58 -12.48
C ASN A 72 1.54 -2.32 -13.34
N GLY A 73 1.71 -2.45 -14.67
CA GLY A 73 0.60 -2.34 -15.61
C GLY A 73 0.06 -0.91 -15.67
N ALA A 74 -1.25 -0.78 -15.80
CA ALA A 74 -1.91 0.51 -15.98
C ALA A 74 -1.64 1.48 -14.83
N THR A 75 -1.43 0.99 -13.61
CA THR A 75 -1.14 1.85 -12.47
C THR A 75 0.19 2.60 -12.63
N ALA A 76 1.09 2.08 -13.47
CA ALA A 76 2.36 2.76 -13.77
C ALA A 76 2.16 4.11 -14.48
N ARG A 77 0.98 4.36 -15.03
CA ARG A 77 0.63 5.66 -15.62
C ARG A 77 0.26 6.70 -14.58
N LEU A 78 -0.03 6.28 -13.35
CA LEU A 78 -0.56 7.15 -12.29
C LEU A 78 0.49 7.57 -11.28
N ALA A 79 1.74 7.15 -11.47
CA ALA A 79 2.84 7.52 -10.58
C ALA A 79 4.16 7.42 -11.32
N GLN A 80 5.14 8.18 -10.85
CA GLN A 80 6.51 8.15 -11.35
C GLN A 80 7.44 7.68 -10.25
N VAL A 81 8.58 7.11 -10.64
CA VAL A 81 9.63 6.78 -9.68
C VAL A 81 9.98 8.02 -8.86
N GLY A 82 10.03 7.88 -7.55
CA GLY A 82 10.29 8.97 -6.63
C GLY A 82 9.03 9.59 -6.03
N ASP A 83 7.85 9.35 -6.60
CA ASP A 83 6.61 9.87 -6.03
C ASP A 83 6.35 9.30 -4.65
N ILE A 84 5.72 10.10 -3.80
CA ILE A 84 5.31 9.70 -2.46
C ILE A 84 3.85 9.26 -2.52
N VAL A 85 3.60 8.02 -2.09
CA VAL A 85 2.24 7.46 -2.10
C VAL A 85 1.87 6.96 -0.70
N ILE A 86 0.56 6.86 -0.47
CA ILE A 86 0.00 6.26 0.74
C ILE A 86 -0.78 5.05 0.28
N ILE A 87 -0.52 3.89 0.91
CA ILE A 87 -1.17 2.63 0.57
C ILE A 87 -2.08 2.25 1.73
N MET A 88 -3.37 2.07 1.44
CA MET A 88 -4.38 1.80 2.47
C MET A 88 -5.08 0.48 2.21
N SER A 89 -5.30 -0.26 3.28
CA SER A 89 -6.07 -1.49 3.27
C SER A 89 -7.32 -1.30 4.14
N TYR A 90 -8.43 -1.89 3.71
CA TYR A 90 -9.72 -1.76 4.38
C TYR A 90 -10.25 -3.14 4.74
N ALA A 91 -11.10 -3.19 5.74
CA ALA A 91 -11.76 -4.42 6.17
C ALA A 91 -13.22 -4.14 6.47
N TYR A 92 -14.06 -5.16 6.30
CA TYR A 92 -15.46 -5.08 6.69
C TYR A 92 -15.61 -5.68 8.08
N MET A 93 -16.33 -4.99 8.96
CA MET A 93 -16.60 -5.53 10.29
C MET A 93 -17.87 -4.92 10.85
N GLU A 94 -18.44 -5.57 11.88
CA GLU A 94 -19.58 -5.02 12.58
C GLU A 94 -19.21 -3.67 13.20
N ALA A 95 -20.16 -2.73 13.19
CA ALA A 95 -19.91 -1.38 13.69
C ALA A 95 -19.39 -1.37 15.13
N GLU A 96 -19.87 -2.27 15.98
CA GLU A 96 -19.41 -2.35 17.37
C GLU A 96 -17.95 -2.77 17.46
N GLU A 97 -17.53 -3.72 16.65
CA GLU A 97 -16.13 -4.14 16.55
C GLU A 97 -15.27 -2.99 15.99
N ALA A 98 -15.79 -2.32 14.97
CA ALA A 98 -15.10 -1.21 14.31
C ALA A 98 -14.78 -0.06 15.28
N ARG A 99 -15.70 0.22 16.22
CA ARG A 99 -15.49 1.29 17.21
C ARG A 99 -14.28 1.03 18.09
N LYS A 100 -13.89 -0.23 18.27
CA LYS A 100 -12.79 -0.64 19.14
C LYS A 100 -11.52 -0.97 18.35
N TYR A 101 -11.62 -1.04 17.02
CA TYR A 101 -10.49 -1.41 16.20
C TYR A 101 -9.53 -0.24 16.02
N GLU A 102 -8.25 -0.48 16.22
CA GLU A 102 -7.21 0.51 15.97
C GLU A 102 -6.46 0.15 14.69
N PRO A 103 -6.51 1.00 13.65
CA PRO A 103 -5.78 0.72 12.41
C PRO A 103 -4.27 0.61 12.65
N ILE A 104 -3.63 -0.24 11.88
CA ILE A 104 -2.17 -0.37 11.89
C ILE A 104 -1.61 0.73 11.01
N LEU A 105 -0.85 1.66 11.59
CA LEU A 105 -0.27 2.79 10.86
C LEU A 105 1.24 2.62 10.83
N ILE A 106 1.80 2.46 9.63
CA ILE A 106 3.24 2.24 9.44
C ILE A 106 3.82 3.48 8.76
N PHE A 107 4.89 4.01 9.34
CA PHE A 107 5.58 5.22 8.85
C PHE A 107 7.02 4.83 8.49
N PRO A 108 7.27 4.30 7.27
CA PRO A 108 8.63 3.91 6.89
C PRO A 108 9.56 5.12 6.71
N ASP A 109 10.86 4.86 6.68
CA ASP A 109 11.84 5.91 6.41
C ASP A 109 11.91 6.24 4.92
N ALA A 110 12.82 7.15 4.54
CA ALA A 110 12.95 7.61 3.16
C ALA A 110 13.38 6.52 2.18
N ASN A 111 13.87 5.39 2.68
CA ASN A 111 14.26 4.24 1.86
C ASN A 111 13.23 3.11 1.95
N ASN A 112 12.01 3.42 2.38
CA ASN A 112 10.90 2.46 2.55
C ASN A 112 11.25 1.34 3.54
N LYS A 113 12.06 1.65 4.54
CA LYS A 113 12.43 0.68 5.58
C LYS A 113 11.67 0.96 6.85
N LEU A 114 11.37 -0.11 7.59
CA LEU A 114 10.74 0.02 8.89
C LEU A 114 11.68 0.73 9.85
N ILE A 115 11.13 1.66 10.61
CA ILE A 115 11.87 2.39 11.64
C ILE A 115 11.78 1.57 12.92
N LYS A 116 12.93 1.27 13.51
CA LYS A 116 13.00 0.47 14.74
C LYS A 116 13.08 1.34 15.97
#